data_fefbd4e53c563b8c72f102ecae32b5f2
#
_entry.id   fefbd4e53c563b8c72f102ecae32b5f2
#
_cell.length_a   1.000
_cell.length_b   1.000
_cell.length_c   1.000
_cell.angle_alpha   90.00
_cell.angle_beta   90.00
_cell.angle_gamma   90.00
#
_symmetry.space_group_name_H-M   'P 1'
#
loop_
_entity.id
_entity.type
_entity.pdbx_description
1 polymer ?
#
loop_
_entity_poly.entity_id
_entity_poly.type
_entity_poly.pdbx_seq_one_letter_code
_entity_poly.pdbx_strand_id
1 'polypeptide(L)'
;MLKKSLLITGLINTLIFSQYERPGSTAAQFLKIDVSPAAAAMAGSYISIATGADALYYNPAAIASMSQKFNLSFNQTNWFAGIKHDYSAIAFNAGRAGSFGALLTRLVTDEMKVRTPMQPDGTGETFYAGSYRIGLAYARKMTDRVNFGGTINYIFISLFREFKQEATTLELSASYDVGVRGMKFAMKIGNFGSSVKFVNEIYEMPTNFSFGFSGNLFSRGANIVLASGSIIKPNDGPPIGLTGFEYSMNQMVFLRGGYNFGHSTATWSTGVGLKFKLAGRQMSTDYSMNDFSALGTTSRYGINLHF
;
A
#
# COMPACT_ATOMS: atom_id res chain seq x y z
N MET A 1 -29.76 -29.11 -10.23
CA MET A 1 -28.51 -28.41 -9.86
C MET A 1 -28.35 -27.05 -10.55
N LEU A 2 -28.64 -26.88 -11.83
CA LEU A 2 -28.52 -25.61 -12.56
C LEU A 2 -29.32 -24.41 -11.94
N LYS A 3 -30.56 -24.66 -11.46
CA LYS A 3 -31.39 -23.57 -10.88
C LYS A 3 -30.84 -23.01 -9.58
N LYS A 4 -30.16 -23.81 -8.74
CA LYS A 4 -29.51 -23.32 -7.51
C LYS A 4 -28.22 -22.52 -7.81
N SER A 5 -27.49 -22.91 -8.85
CA SER A 5 -26.31 -22.19 -9.32
C SER A 5 -26.66 -20.78 -9.87
N LEU A 6 -27.75 -20.67 -10.64
CA LEU A 6 -28.22 -19.36 -11.16
C LEU A 6 -28.69 -18.41 -10.04
N LEU A 7 -29.33 -18.95 -8.99
CA LEU A 7 -29.78 -18.16 -7.84
C LEU A 7 -28.59 -17.60 -7.02
N ILE A 8 -27.54 -18.40 -6.84
CA ILE A 8 -26.32 -17.96 -6.14
C ILE A 8 -25.58 -16.90 -6.96
N THR A 9 -25.49 -17.07 -8.29
CA THR A 9 -24.88 -16.09 -9.18
C THR A 9 -25.68 -14.78 -9.22
N GLY A 10 -27.00 -14.83 -9.17
CA GLY A 10 -27.89 -13.66 -9.09
C GLY A 10 -27.75 -12.91 -7.76
N LEU A 11 -27.66 -13.62 -6.62
CA LEU A 11 -27.45 -13.01 -5.30
C LEU A 11 -26.07 -12.35 -5.17
N ILE A 12 -25.03 -12.93 -5.75
CA ILE A 12 -23.69 -12.35 -5.76
C ILE A 12 -23.67 -11.03 -6.56
N ASN A 13 -24.36 -10.97 -7.68
CA ASN A 13 -24.46 -9.74 -8.48
C ASN A 13 -25.23 -8.62 -7.77
N THR A 14 -26.27 -8.92 -7.00
CA THR A 14 -27.03 -7.89 -6.26
C THR A 14 -26.28 -7.33 -5.05
N LEU A 15 -25.36 -8.07 -4.46
CA LEU A 15 -24.51 -7.59 -3.37
C LEU A 15 -23.37 -6.67 -3.85
N ILE A 16 -23.01 -6.73 -5.15
CA ILE A 16 -21.94 -5.92 -5.73
C ILE A 16 -22.41 -4.51 -6.10
N PHE A 17 -23.71 -4.26 -6.28
CA PHE A 17 -24.28 -3.02 -6.80
C PHE A 17 -24.86 -2.04 -5.77
N SER A 18 -24.60 -2.22 -4.46
CA SER A 18 -24.88 -1.15 -3.50
C SER A 18 -23.76 -0.10 -3.57
N GLN A 19 -23.73 0.66 -4.64
CA GLN A 19 -22.78 1.76 -4.83
C GLN A 19 -23.26 2.99 -4.05
N TYR A 20 -22.80 3.11 -2.82
CA TYR A 20 -22.88 4.39 -2.12
C TYR A 20 -21.50 5.06 -2.26
N GLU A 21 -21.33 5.81 -3.34
CA GLU A 21 -20.11 6.57 -3.60
C GLU A 21 -20.21 7.92 -2.90
N ARG A 22 -19.21 8.24 -2.09
CA ARG A 22 -19.02 9.54 -1.46
C ARG A 22 -17.62 10.09 -1.79
N PRO A 23 -17.28 10.32 -3.06
CA PRO A 23 -15.98 10.83 -3.42
C PRO A 23 -15.72 12.16 -2.70
N GLY A 24 -14.51 12.31 -2.15
CA GLY A 24 -14.13 13.53 -1.44
C GLY A 24 -14.62 13.65 0.01
N SER A 25 -15.31 12.64 0.55
CA SER A 25 -15.82 12.67 1.93
C SER A 25 -14.76 12.28 2.99
N THR A 26 -13.57 11.83 2.58
CA THR A 26 -12.50 11.46 3.51
C THR A 26 -11.28 12.37 3.37
N ALA A 27 -10.62 12.63 4.48
CA ALA A 27 -9.34 13.32 4.55
C ALA A 27 -8.16 12.37 4.20
N ALA A 28 -6.94 12.87 4.26
CA ALA A 28 -5.70 12.08 4.19
C ALA A 28 -5.65 11.10 3.00
N GLN A 29 -6.09 11.50 1.80
CA GLN A 29 -6.11 10.65 0.60
C GLN A 29 -4.75 10.06 0.22
N PHE A 30 -3.64 10.67 0.68
CA PHE A 30 -2.29 10.15 0.48
C PHE A 30 -2.08 8.75 1.09
N LEU A 31 -2.90 8.35 2.07
CA LEU A 31 -2.88 7.02 2.67
C LEU A 31 -3.38 5.91 1.73
N LYS A 32 -3.92 6.27 0.56
CA LYS A 32 -4.35 5.32 -0.48
C LYS A 32 -3.30 5.12 -1.58
N ILE A 33 -2.21 5.91 -1.56
CA ILE A 33 -1.17 5.85 -2.58
C ILE A 33 -0.22 4.70 -2.24
N ASP A 34 -0.01 3.77 -3.17
CA ASP A 34 0.98 2.70 -3.02
C ASP A 34 2.38 3.26 -2.76
N VAL A 35 3.06 2.70 -1.77
CA VAL A 35 4.40 3.15 -1.35
C VAL A 35 5.53 2.32 -1.94
N SER A 36 5.29 1.02 -2.23
CA SER A 36 6.31 0.13 -2.76
C SER A 36 6.22 0.01 -4.28
N PRO A 37 7.36 0.15 -5.02
CA PRO A 37 7.38 -0.09 -6.45
C PRO A 37 6.92 -1.50 -6.81
N ALA A 38 7.31 -2.51 -6.04
CA ALA A 38 6.89 -3.89 -6.26
C ALA A 38 5.38 -4.07 -6.18
N ALA A 39 4.74 -3.43 -5.19
CA ALA A 39 3.29 -3.45 -5.04
C ALA A 39 2.59 -2.68 -6.16
N ALA A 40 3.08 -1.48 -6.46
CA ALA A 40 2.52 -0.64 -7.50
C ALA A 40 2.61 -1.30 -8.89
N ALA A 41 3.71 -2.02 -9.18
CA ALA A 41 3.86 -2.82 -10.41
C ALA A 41 2.80 -3.92 -10.54
N MET A 42 2.27 -4.40 -9.42
CA MET A 42 1.20 -5.40 -9.35
C MET A 42 -0.18 -4.78 -9.11
N ALA A 43 -0.37 -3.49 -9.49
CA ALA A 43 -1.59 -2.71 -9.31
C ALA A 43 -2.10 -2.67 -7.86
N GLY A 44 -1.22 -2.78 -6.84
CA GLY A 44 -1.59 -2.83 -5.42
C GLY A 44 -2.05 -4.19 -4.91
N SER A 45 -2.08 -5.24 -5.74
CA SER A 45 -2.42 -6.61 -5.32
C SER A 45 -1.29 -7.26 -4.52
N TYR A 46 -0.98 -6.71 -3.34
CA TYR A 46 0.25 -7.01 -2.62
C TYR A 46 0.04 -7.46 -1.16
N ILE A 47 -1.16 -7.35 -0.61
CA ILE A 47 -1.46 -7.61 0.81
C ILE A 47 -1.05 -9.02 1.28
N SER A 48 -1.16 -10.06 0.42
CA SER A 48 -0.83 -11.44 0.75
C SER A 48 0.63 -11.82 0.51
N ILE A 49 1.38 -10.99 -0.25
CA ILE A 49 2.77 -11.26 -0.64
C ILE A 49 3.77 -10.27 -0.06
N ALA A 50 3.30 -9.20 0.56
CA ALA A 50 4.14 -8.19 1.20
C ALA A 50 5.12 -8.82 2.20
N THR A 51 6.38 -8.40 2.14
CA THR A 51 7.45 -8.90 3.00
C THR A 51 8.35 -7.76 3.47
N GLY A 52 9.12 -8.01 4.53
CA GLY A 52 10.08 -7.05 5.05
C GLY A 52 9.41 -5.77 5.54
N ALA A 53 10.11 -4.64 5.43
CA ALA A 53 9.64 -3.35 5.90
C ALA A 53 8.48 -2.78 5.05
N ASP A 54 8.38 -3.15 3.78
CA ASP A 54 7.23 -2.77 2.93
C ASP A 54 5.91 -3.34 3.47
N ALA A 55 5.95 -4.52 4.13
CA ALA A 55 4.78 -5.13 4.72
C ALA A 55 4.11 -4.26 5.79
N LEU A 56 4.84 -3.36 6.45
CA LEU A 56 4.27 -2.44 7.44
C LEU A 56 3.15 -1.57 6.89
N TYR A 57 3.17 -1.29 5.59
CA TYR A 57 2.11 -0.53 4.92
C TYR A 57 0.96 -1.43 4.46
N TYR A 58 1.27 -2.57 3.83
CA TYR A 58 0.27 -3.42 3.17
C TYR A 58 -0.38 -4.41 4.13
N ASN A 59 0.42 -5.06 4.98
CA ASN A 59 -0.02 -6.12 5.91
C ASN A 59 0.98 -6.25 7.06
N PRO A 60 0.83 -5.48 8.13
CA PRO A 60 1.72 -5.56 9.30
C PRO A 60 1.93 -6.96 9.86
N ALA A 61 0.93 -7.86 9.78
CA ALA A 61 1.07 -9.24 10.24
C ALA A 61 2.20 -10.01 9.54
N ALA A 62 2.53 -9.64 8.29
CA ALA A 62 3.53 -10.35 7.50
C ALA A 62 4.96 -10.21 8.04
N ILE A 63 5.27 -9.14 8.82
CA ILE A 63 6.61 -9.00 9.42
C ILE A 63 6.88 -10.09 10.46
N ALA A 64 5.86 -10.75 11.03
CA ALA A 64 6.03 -11.87 11.95
C ALA A 64 6.70 -13.09 11.29
N SER A 65 6.60 -13.22 9.96
CA SER A 65 7.22 -14.31 9.18
C SER A 65 8.55 -13.92 8.55
N MET A 66 9.10 -12.77 8.90
CA MET A 66 10.38 -12.29 8.39
C MET A 66 11.52 -13.18 8.91
N SER A 67 12.37 -13.67 8.00
CA SER A 67 13.51 -14.53 8.34
C SER A 67 14.76 -13.73 8.74
N GLN A 68 14.89 -12.52 8.21
CA GLN A 68 16.00 -11.62 8.51
C GLN A 68 15.75 -10.92 9.84
N LYS A 69 16.85 -10.56 10.54
CA LYS A 69 16.74 -9.85 11.81
C LYS A 69 16.27 -8.40 11.62
N PHE A 70 16.80 -7.75 10.60
CA PHE A 70 16.41 -6.38 10.21
C PHE A 70 16.10 -6.30 8.73
N ASN A 71 15.14 -5.48 8.38
CA ASN A 71 14.85 -5.05 7.03
C ASN A 71 14.58 -3.55 7.00
N LEU A 72 15.21 -2.85 6.06
CA LEU A 72 15.00 -1.42 5.81
C LEU A 72 14.40 -1.25 4.41
N SER A 73 13.49 -0.34 4.25
CA SER A 73 12.90 0.04 2.96
C SER A 73 12.91 1.55 2.80
N PHE A 74 13.30 2.00 1.61
CA PHE A 74 13.27 3.40 1.18
C PHE A 74 12.68 3.44 -0.22
N ASN A 75 11.52 4.07 -0.36
CA ASN A 75 10.80 4.16 -1.62
C ASN A 75 10.42 5.62 -1.89
N GLN A 76 10.52 6.04 -3.15
CA GLN A 76 10.11 7.34 -3.63
C GLN A 76 9.18 7.19 -4.83
N THR A 77 8.11 7.95 -4.84
CA THR A 77 7.17 8.07 -5.94
C THR A 77 7.18 9.49 -6.47
N ASN A 78 7.41 9.64 -7.77
CA ASN A 78 7.14 10.87 -8.48
C ASN A 78 5.65 10.88 -8.84
N TRP A 79 4.90 11.70 -8.11
CA TRP A 79 3.46 11.86 -8.31
C TRP A 79 3.18 12.99 -9.29
N PHE A 80 1.90 13.24 -9.57
CA PHE A 80 1.48 14.32 -10.47
C PHE A 80 1.87 15.70 -9.92
N ALA A 81 1.99 16.69 -10.82
CA ALA A 81 2.22 18.11 -10.49
C ALA A 81 3.45 18.35 -9.59
N GLY A 82 4.52 17.59 -9.77
CA GLY A 82 5.76 17.74 -8.98
C GLY A 82 5.65 17.24 -7.53
N ILE A 83 4.52 16.67 -7.12
CA ILE A 83 4.34 16.12 -5.78
C ILE A 83 5.25 14.90 -5.60
N LYS A 84 5.91 14.82 -4.46
CA LYS A 84 6.72 13.66 -4.07
C LYS A 84 6.07 12.90 -2.93
N HIS A 85 6.07 11.58 -3.05
CA HIS A 85 5.59 10.68 -2.02
C HIS A 85 6.70 9.73 -1.63
N ASP A 86 7.21 9.89 -0.42
CA ASP A 86 8.33 9.14 0.11
C ASP A 86 7.85 8.17 1.20
N TYR A 87 8.48 7.01 1.26
CA TYR A 87 8.27 6.00 2.29
C TYR A 87 9.61 5.52 2.82
N SER A 88 9.72 5.45 4.13
CA SER A 88 10.87 4.87 4.82
C SER A 88 10.38 3.99 5.96
N ALA A 89 10.94 2.81 6.08
CA ALA A 89 10.51 1.88 7.12
C ALA A 89 11.63 0.96 7.59
N ILE A 90 11.50 0.51 8.83
CA ILE A 90 12.33 -0.51 9.44
C ILE A 90 11.45 -1.58 10.07
N ALA A 91 11.79 -2.84 9.82
CA ALA A 91 11.21 -4.00 10.51
C ALA A 91 12.31 -4.78 11.24
N PHE A 92 11.99 -5.20 12.45
CA PHE A 92 12.91 -5.94 13.34
C PHE A 92 12.22 -7.19 13.86
N ASN A 93 12.87 -8.36 13.68
CA ASN A 93 12.42 -9.63 14.20
C ASN A 93 13.11 -9.91 15.53
N ALA A 94 12.36 -9.86 16.64
CA ALA A 94 12.81 -10.14 18.00
C ALA A 94 12.59 -11.62 18.42
N GLY A 95 12.41 -12.53 17.47
CA GLY A 95 12.21 -13.96 17.70
C GLY A 95 10.92 -14.26 18.48
N ARG A 96 11.03 -14.84 19.67
CA ARG A 96 9.87 -15.21 20.50
C ARG A 96 9.05 -14.02 20.99
N ALA A 97 9.64 -12.84 21.09
CA ALA A 97 8.94 -11.61 21.48
C ALA A 97 8.04 -11.04 20.36
N GLY A 98 8.15 -11.58 19.14
CA GLY A 98 7.44 -11.08 17.96
C GLY A 98 8.30 -10.18 17.10
N SER A 99 7.67 -9.45 16.20
CA SER A 99 8.35 -8.52 15.30
C SER A 99 7.81 -7.11 15.50
N PHE A 100 8.69 -6.13 15.42
CA PHE A 100 8.39 -4.72 15.59
C PHE A 100 8.71 -3.97 14.29
N GLY A 101 8.03 -2.86 14.06
CA GLY A 101 8.32 -2.01 12.92
C GLY A 101 8.02 -0.55 13.19
N ALA A 102 8.69 0.31 12.43
CA ALA A 102 8.39 1.73 12.38
C ALA A 102 8.38 2.17 10.91
N LEU A 103 7.47 3.07 10.58
CA LEU A 103 7.32 3.60 9.23
C LEU A 103 7.11 5.11 9.25
N LEU A 104 7.56 5.74 8.20
CA LEU A 104 7.32 7.15 7.87
C LEU A 104 6.85 7.22 6.42
N THR A 105 5.72 7.89 6.19
CA THR A 105 5.24 8.25 4.86
C THR A 105 5.12 9.76 4.77
N ARG A 106 5.55 10.34 3.67
CA ARG A 106 5.53 11.78 3.44
C ARG A 106 5.01 12.07 2.03
N LEU A 107 3.99 12.93 1.91
CA LEU A 107 3.56 13.51 0.65
C LEU A 107 3.77 15.03 0.73
N VAL A 108 4.55 15.59 -0.17
CA VAL A 108 4.90 17.04 -0.15
C VAL A 108 4.85 17.59 -1.56
N THR A 109 4.26 18.79 -1.69
CA THR A 109 4.25 19.55 -2.95
C THR A 109 5.59 20.22 -3.18
N ASP A 110 5.84 20.65 -4.42
CA ASP A 110 6.88 21.65 -4.68
C ASP A 110 6.52 22.98 -4.01
N GLU A 111 7.47 23.88 -3.99
CA GLU A 111 7.31 25.23 -3.44
C GLU A 111 6.24 26.00 -4.21
N MET A 112 5.26 26.54 -3.50
CA MET A 112 4.16 27.31 -4.06
C MET A 112 4.23 28.76 -3.62
N LYS A 113 4.01 29.69 -4.54
CA LYS A 113 3.94 31.13 -4.24
C LYS A 113 2.60 31.48 -3.59
N VAL A 114 2.63 32.31 -2.56
CA VAL A 114 1.45 32.93 -2.01
C VAL A 114 0.99 34.02 -2.97
N ARG A 115 -0.25 33.91 -3.47
CA ARG A 115 -0.85 34.87 -4.40
C ARG A 115 -2.12 35.45 -3.79
N THR A 116 -2.35 36.72 -4.07
CA THR A 116 -3.59 37.41 -3.69
C THR A 116 -4.20 38.08 -4.92
N PRO A 117 -5.49 38.47 -4.90
CA PRO A 117 -6.09 39.22 -6.01
C PRO A 117 -5.34 40.52 -6.34
N MET A 118 -4.68 41.12 -5.37
CA MET A 118 -3.90 42.36 -5.55
C MET A 118 -2.46 42.09 -6.02
N GLN A 119 -1.96 40.86 -5.88
CA GLN A 119 -0.60 40.43 -6.23
C GLN A 119 -0.64 39.05 -6.91
N PRO A 120 -1.11 38.96 -8.16
CA PRO A 120 -1.34 37.69 -8.87
C PRO A 120 -0.01 36.98 -9.21
N ASP A 121 1.09 37.69 -9.33
CA ASP A 121 2.42 37.13 -9.61
C ASP A 121 3.12 36.58 -8.36
N GLY A 122 2.58 36.89 -7.17
CA GLY A 122 3.04 36.44 -5.88
C GLY A 122 3.35 37.59 -4.92
N THR A 123 3.17 37.36 -3.63
CA THR A 123 3.45 38.30 -2.53
C THR A 123 4.94 38.37 -2.15
N GLY A 124 5.77 37.50 -2.72
CA GLY A 124 7.15 37.22 -2.30
C GLY A 124 7.28 36.13 -1.25
N GLU A 125 6.16 35.71 -0.64
CA GLU A 125 6.13 34.56 0.27
C GLU A 125 5.88 33.24 -0.49
N THR A 126 6.44 32.15 0.05
CA THR A 126 6.24 30.79 -0.47
C THR A 126 5.83 29.85 0.65
N PHE A 127 5.22 28.71 0.28
CA PHE A 127 4.81 27.66 1.22
C PHE A 127 4.86 26.29 0.57
N TYR A 128 4.84 25.26 1.41
CA TYR A 128 4.71 23.84 1.02
C TYR A 128 3.45 23.29 1.67
N ALA A 129 2.67 22.53 0.91
CA ALA A 129 1.65 21.66 1.49
C ALA A 129 2.23 20.27 1.69
N GLY A 130 1.92 19.64 2.83
CA GLY A 130 2.48 18.34 3.15
C GLY A 130 1.58 17.51 4.06
N SER A 131 1.65 16.21 3.87
CA SER A 131 0.98 15.23 4.71
C SER A 131 1.99 14.18 5.14
N TYR A 132 1.96 13.82 6.41
CA TYR A 132 2.91 12.91 7.04
C TYR A 132 2.16 11.84 7.82
N ARG A 133 2.70 10.61 7.82
CA ARG A 133 2.26 9.50 8.65
C ARG A 133 3.48 8.89 9.32
N ILE A 134 3.44 8.76 10.63
CA ILE A 134 4.41 8.01 11.43
C ILE A 134 3.65 6.84 12.05
N GLY A 135 4.15 5.61 11.88
CA GLY A 135 3.51 4.41 12.39
C GLY A 135 4.46 3.53 13.19
N LEU A 136 3.93 2.91 14.23
CA LEU A 136 4.60 1.87 15.01
C LEU A 136 3.78 0.59 14.92
N ALA A 137 4.44 -0.50 14.55
CA ALA A 137 3.80 -1.78 14.31
C ALA A 137 4.34 -2.88 15.22
N TYR A 138 3.46 -3.80 15.56
CA TYR A 138 3.79 -5.05 16.22
C TYR A 138 3.09 -6.21 15.52
N ALA A 139 3.81 -7.32 15.36
CA ALA A 139 3.24 -8.55 14.83
C ALA A 139 3.80 -9.79 15.52
N ARG A 140 2.98 -10.84 15.56
CA ARG A 140 3.35 -12.11 16.19
C ARG A 140 2.80 -13.30 15.41
N LYS A 141 3.59 -14.37 15.35
CA LYS A 141 3.11 -15.69 14.96
C LYS A 141 2.27 -16.26 16.07
N MET A 142 1.01 -16.57 15.76
CA MET A 142 0.11 -17.26 16.69
C MET A 142 0.19 -18.77 16.53
N THR A 143 0.37 -19.22 15.29
CA THR A 143 0.65 -20.62 14.93
C THR A 143 1.69 -20.63 13.81
N ASP A 144 2.14 -21.82 13.39
CA ASP A 144 3.09 -21.96 12.26
C ASP A 144 2.55 -21.36 10.95
N ARG A 145 1.24 -21.17 10.85
CA ARG A 145 0.55 -20.71 9.64
C ARG A 145 -0.18 -19.37 9.78
N VAL A 146 -0.44 -18.93 11.00
CA VAL A 146 -1.26 -17.74 11.27
C VAL A 146 -0.42 -16.67 11.95
N ASN A 147 -0.42 -15.47 11.38
CA ASN A 147 0.16 -14.29 11.98
C ASN A 147 -0.92 -13.23 12.20
N PHE A 148 -0.77 -12.48 13.28
CA PHE A 148 -1.53 -11.24 13.54
C PHE A 148 -0.56 -10.08 13.70
N GLY A 149 -1.02 -8.90 13.30
CA GLY A 149 -0.26 -7.67 13.44
C GLY A 149 -1.16 -6.46 13.48
N GLY A 150 -0.61 -5.38 14.00
CA GLY A 150 -1.30 -4.09 14.03
C GLY A 150 -0.31 -2.96 13.99
N THR A 151 -0.80 -1.78 13.60
CA THR A 151 -0.02 -0.54 13.53
C THR A 151 -0.84 0.58 14.12
N ILE A 152 -0.26 1.37 15.00
CA ILE A 152 -0.78 2.67 15.42
C ILE A 152 -0.07 3.75 14.63
N ASN A 153 -0.84 4.66 14.03
CA ASN A 153 -0.31 5.74 13.20
C ASN A 153 -0.72 7.10 13.75
N TYR A 154 0.20 8.02 13.70
CA TYR A 154 -0.02 9.45 13.85
C TYR A 154 0.08 10.10 12.48
N ILE A 155 -0.93 10.89 12.11
CA ILE A 155 -1.08 11.54 10.82
C ILE A 155 -1.10 13.04 11.06
N PHE A 156 -0.29 13.76 10.31
CA PHE A 156 -0.24 15.22 10.32
C PHE A 156 -0.46 15.73 8.91
N ILE A 157 -1.40 16.66 8.75
CA ILE A 157 -1.75 17.28 7.46
C ILE A 157 -1.54 18.78 7.61
N SER A 158 -0.73 19.38 6.75
CA SER A 158 -0.49 20.82 6.68
C SER A 158 -0.77 21.29 5.25
N LEU A 159 -1.82 22.07 5.06
CA LEU A 159 -2.18 22.63 3.75
C LEU A 159 -1.57 24.01 3.54
N PHE A 160 -1.84 24.96 4.43
CA PHE A 160 -1.34 26.32 4.36
C PHE A 160 -1.46 26.97 5.73
N ARG A 161 -0.38 27.60 6.24
CA ARG A 161 -0.34 28.37 7.50
C ARG A 161 -1.10 27.67 8.66
N GLU A 162 -2.31 28.14 8.96
CA GLU A 162 -3.16 27.68 10.09
C GLU A 162 -3.97 26.41 9.77
N PHE A 163 -4.06 26.02 8.50
CA PHE A 163 -4.81 24.81 8.09
C PHE A 163 -3.99 23.55 8.32
N LYS A 164 -3.83 23.20 9.58
CA LYS A 164 -3.15 22.00 10.05
C LYS A 164 -4.12 21.10 10.81
N GLN A 165 -4.00 19.80 10.60
CA GLN A 165 -4.82 18.79 11.27
C GLN A 165 -3.99 17.59 11.67
N GLU A 166 -4.40 16.96 12.74
CA GLU A 166 -3.78 15.77 13.30
C GLU A 166 -4.82 14.67 13.48
N ALA A 167 -4.42 13.43 13.28
CA ALA A 167 -5.27 12.27 13.50
C ALA A 167 -4.45 11.09 13.99
N THR A 168 -5.10 10.21 14.74
CA THR A 168 -4.55 8.91 15.11
C THR A 168 -5.39 7.81 14.49
N THR A 169 -4.73 6.83 13.86
CA THR A 169 -5.41 5.67 13.28
C THR A 169 -4.78 4.37 13.73
N LEU A 170 -5.60 3.32 13.74
CA LEU A 170 -5.21 1.95 14.02
C LEU A 170 -5.38 1.09 12.77
N GLU A 171 -4.46 0.18 12.56
CA GLU A 171 -4.58 -0.88 11.56
C GLU A 171 -4.46 -2.24 12.23
N LEU A 172 -5.29 -3.18 11.82
CA LEU A 172 -5.23 -4.57 12.25
C LEU A 172 -5.15 -5.47 11.02
N SER A 173 -4.32 -6.48 11.09
CA SER A 173 -4.12 -7.41 9.97
C SER A 173 -3.90 -8.83 10.44
N ALA A 174 -4.19 -9.75 9.53
CA ALA A 174 -3.91 -11.17 9.68
C ALA A 174 -3.38 -11.75 8.37
N SER A 175 -2.53 -12.78 8.48
CA SER A 175 -2.10 -13.57 7.33
C SER A 175 -2.15 -15.05 7.66
N TYR A 176 -2.50 -15.85 6.67
CA TYR A 176 -2.57 -17.30 6.74
C TYR A 176 -1.78 -17.94 5.60
N ASP A 177 -0.83 -18.80 5.96
CA ASP A 177 -0.08 -19.62 5.00
C ASP A 177 -0.74 -20.99 4.87
N VAL A 178 -1.23 -21.31 3.66
CA VAL A 178 -1.89 -22.59 3.38
C VAL A 178 -0.90 -23.76 3.40
N GLY A 179 0.40 -23.47 3.15
CA GLY A 179 1.46 -24.49 3.09
C GLY A 179 1.51 -25.27 1.78
N VAL A 180 0.69 -24.90 0.79
CA VAL A 180 0.65 -25.58 -0.52
C VAL A 180 0.93 -24.54 -1.61
N ARG A 181 1.89 -24.80 -2.50
CA ARG A 181 2.26 -23.94 -3.64
C ARG A 181 2.48 -22.47 -3.27
N GLY A 182 2.96 -22.18 -2.06
CA GLY A 182 3.13 -20.80 -1.59
C GLY A 182 1.82 -20.00 -1.47
N MET A 183 0.67 -20.68 -1.38
CA MET A 183 -0.63 -20.02 -1.25
C MET A 183 -0.74 -19.31 0.10
N LYS A 184 -1.16 -18.06 0.05
CA LYS A 184 -1.37 -17.21 1.24
C LYS A 184 -2.68 -16.45 1.12
N PHE A 185 -3.32 -16.25 2.26
CA PHE A 185 -4.43 -15.32 2.44
C PHE A 185 -4.03 -14.22 3.41
N ALA A 186 -4.56 -13.05 3.19
CA ALA A 186 -4.35 -11.92 4.10
C ALA A 186 -5.59 -11.04 4.16
N MET A 187 -5.79 -10.41 5.31
CA MET A 187 -6.83 -9.42 5.52
C MET A 187 -6.29 -8.26 6.36
N LYS A 188 -6.83 -7.06 6.11
CA LYS A 188 -6.51 -5.86 6.87
C LYS A 188 -7.72 -4.96 6.99
N ILE A 189 -7.89 -4.38 8.18
CA ILE A 189 -8.68 -3.17 8.40
C ILE A 189 -7.66 -2.05 8.58
N GLY A 190 -7.67 -1.09 7.65
CA GLY A 190 -6.69 0.00 7.62
C GLY A 190 -7.32 1.35 7.91
N ASN A 191 -6.50 2.25 8.47
CA ASN A 191 -6.83 3.65 8.72
C ASN A 191 -8.09 3.88 9.58
N PHE A 192 -8.43 2.96 10.47
CA PHE A 192 -9.54 3.14 11.40
C PHE A 192 -9.11 4.10 12.52
N GLY A 193 -9.82 5.24 12.70
CA GLY A 193 -9.42 6.20 13.71
C GLY A 193 -10.23 7.49 13.75
N SER A 194 -9.62 8.52 14.32
CA SER A 194 -10.25 9.82 14.55
C SER A 194 -10.52 10.56 13.24
N SER A 195 -11.63 11.30 13.21
CA SER A 195 -11.93 12.25 12.13
C SER A 195 -11.11 13.54 12.32
N VAL A 196 -10.94 14.30 11.25
CA VAL A 196 -10.33 15.64 11.28
C VAL A 196 -11.36 16.70 10.89
N LYS A 197 -11.18 17.92 11.40
CA LYS A 197 -12.08 19.03 11.11
C LYS A 197 -11.32 20.12 10.35
N PHE A 198 -11.70 20.37 9.10
CA PHE A 198 -11.21 21.53 8.35
C PHE A 198 -12.30 22.61 8.31
N VAL A 199 -11.96 23.79 8.84
CA VAL A 199 -12.88 24.92 8.99
C VAL A 199 -14.13 24.51 9.77
N ASN A 200 -15.24 24.19 9.07
CA ASN A 200 -16.51 23.80 9.69
C ASN A 200 -16.93 22.35 9.37
N GLU A 201 -16.22 21.66 8.48
CA GLU A 201 -16.58 20.34 8.00
C GLU A 201 -15.72 19.25 8.67
N ILE A 202 -16.35 18.13 9.01
CA ILE A 202 -15.68 16.96 9.59
C ILE A 202 -15.47 15.92 8.49
N TYR A 203 -14.23 15.44 8.36
CA TYR A 203 -13.81 14.42 7.42
C TYR A 203 -13.31 13.19 8.15
N GLU A 204 -13.82 12.04 7.79
CA GLU A 204 -13.34 10.75 8.30
C GLU A 204 -11.98 10.38 7.69
N MET A 205 -11.24 9.49 8.37
CA MET A 205 -10.09 8.86 7.74
C MET A 205 -10.52 7.87 6.66
N PRO A 206 -9.68 7.62 5.63
CA PRO A 206 -10.00 6.71 4.53
C PRO A 206 -9.90 5.26 5.00
N THR A 207 -10.81 4.87 5.88
CA THR A 207 -10.90 3.50 6.41
C THR A 207 -11.17 2.54 5.28
N ASN A 208 -10.45 1.43 5.26
CA ASN A 208 -10.63 0.39 4.26
C ASN A 208 -10.58 -1.00 4.86
N PHE A 209 -11.32 -1.92 4.25
CA PHE A 209 -11.19 -3.34 4.45
C PHE A 209 -10.53 -3.95 3.22
N SER A 210 -9.45 -4.70 3.42
CA SER A 210 -8.69 -5.33 2.35
C SER A 210 -8.61 -6.82 2.59
N PHE A 211 -8.80 -7.59 1.53
CA PHE A 211 -8.64 -9.03 1.50
C PHE A 211 -7.84 -9.42 0.27
N GLY A 212 -6.90 -10.35 0.40
CA GLY A 212 -6.12 -10.82 -0.72
C GLY A 212 -5.66 -12.25 -0.58
N PHE A 213 -5.38 -12.83 -1.72
CA PHE A 213 -4.82 -14.16 -1.85
C PHE A 213 -3.68 -14.17 -2.86
N SER A 214 -2.80 -15.13 -2.75
CA SER A 214 -1.71 -15.34 -3.70
C SER A 214 -1.31 -16.80 -3.75
N GLY A 215 -0.59 -17.17 -4.81
CA GLY A 215 -0.06 -18.52 -4.94
C GLY A 215 0.87 -18.65 -6.15
N ASN A 216 1.72 -19.67 -6.13
CA ASN A 216 2.61 -19.98 -7.24
C ASN A 216 1.85 -20.79 -8.28
N LEU A 217 1.64 -20.19 -9.46
CA LEU A 217 1.03 -20.88 -10.62
C LEU A 217 2.00 -21.93 -11.19
N PHE A 218 3.27 -21.55 -11.22
CA PHE A 218 4.33 -22.39 -11.76
C PHE A 218 5.61 -22.21 -10.95
N SER A 219 6.33 -23.32 -10.72
CA SER A 219 7.61 -23.32 -10.03
C SER A 219 8.50 -24.39 -10.64
N ARG A 220 9.65 -23.97 -11.19
CA ARG A 220 10.66 -24.89 -11.78
C ARG A 220 12.05 -24.41 -11.35
N GLY A 221 12.63 -25.14 -10.43
CA GLY A 221 13.90 -24.72 -9.81
C GLY A 221 13.75 -23.37 -9.13
N ALA A 222 14.62 -22.42 -9.48
CA ALA A 222 14.62 -21.07 -8.93
C ALA A 222 13.67 -20.09 -9.66
N ASN A 223 12.98 -20.55 -10.72
CA ASN A 223 12.05 -19.74 -11.49
C ASN A 223 10.62 -19.96 -10.99
N ILE A 224 9.92 -18.87 -10.67
CA ILE A 224 8.58 -18.91 -10.11
C ILE A 224 7.69 -17.92 -10.86
N VAL A 225 6.47 -18.33 -11.19
CA VAL A 225 5.38 -17.47 -11.62
C VAL A 225 4.38 -17.41 -10.48
N LEU A 226 4.22 -16.25 -9.86
CA LEU A 226 3.28 -15.98 -8.80
C LEU A 226 2.11 -15.16 -9.34
N ALA A 227 0.91 -15.48 -8.90
CA ALA A 227 -0.27 -14.65 -9.10
C ALA A 227 -0.85 -14.22 -7.76
N SER A 228 -1.41 -13.02 -7.74
CA SER A 228 -2.14 -12.47 -6.60
C SER A 228 -3.45 -11.82 -7.04
N GLY A 229 -4.43 -11.87 -6.15
CA GLY A 229 -5.69 -11.15 -6.27
C GLY A 229 -6.04 -10.48 -4.96
N SER A 230 -6.59 -9.28 -5.02
CA SER A 230 -7.02 -8.53 -3.84
C SER A 230 -8.32 -7.77 -4.10
N ILE A 231 -9.09 -7.58 -3.04
CA ILE A 231 -10.26 -6.71 -3.02
C ILE A 231 -10.05 -5.70 -1.91
N ILE A 232 -10.27 -4.43 -2.22
CA ILE A 232 -10.21 -3.33 -1.26
C ILE A 232 -11.58 -2.65 -1.26
N LYS A 233 -12.22 -2.53 -0.10
CA LYS A 233 -13.45 -1.78 0.10
C LYS A 233 -13.14 -0.53 0.95
N PRO A 234 -12.99 0.63 0.33
CA PRO A 234 -12.88 1.90 1.06
C PRO A 234 -14.25 2.35 1.57
N ASN A 235 -14.27 3.21 2.59
CA ASN A 235 -15.50 3.79 3.14
C ASN A 235 -16.11 4.89 2.25
N ASP A 236 -15.33 5.46 1.32
CA ASP A 236 -15.73 6.57 0.44
C ASP A 236 -15.88 6.18 -1.04
N GLY A 237 -15.81 4.89 -1.36
CA GLY A 237 -15.91 4.43 -2.76
C GLY A 237 -16.38 2.98 -2.90
N PRO A 238 -16.56 2.51 -4.14
CA PRO A 238 -16.93 1.14 -4.43
C PRO A 238 -15.79 0.16 -4.09
N PRO A 239 -16.08 -1.15 -4.02
CA PRO A 239 -15.04 -2.17 -3.94
C PRO A 239 -14.14 -2.14 -5.18
N ILE A 240 -12.84 -2.25 -4.98
CA ILE A 240 -11.81 -2.25 -6.02
C ILE A 240 -11.20 -3.64 -6.08
N GLY A 241 -11.25 -4.27 -7.25
CA GLY A 241 -10.61 -5.55 -7.54
C GLY A 241 -9.24 -5.35 -8.18
N LEU A 242 -8.22 -6.02 -7.66
CA LEU A 242 -6.84 -5.90 -8.10
C LEU A 242 -6.29 -7.28 -8.44
N THR A 243 -5.49 -7.39 -9.49
CA THR A 243 -4.73 -8.60 -9.81
C THR A 243 -3.29 -8.26 -10.16
N GLY A 244 -2.39 -9.14 -9.80
CA GLY A 244 -0.97 -8.97 -10.06
C GLY A 244 -0.30 -10.29 -10.40
N PHE A 245 0.73 -10.21 -11.25
CA PHE A 245 1.59 -11.31 -11.65
C PHE A 245 3.05 -10.92 -11.44
N GLU A 246 3.83 -11.87 -10.95
CA GLU A 246 5.27 -11.73 -10.82
C GLU A 246 5.95 -12.96 -11.42
N TYR A 247 6.88 -12.74 -12.34
CA TYR A 247 7.82 -13.75 -12.78
C TYR A 247 9.18 -13.49 -12.12
N SER A 248 9.62 -14.45 -11.33
CA SER A 248 10.93 -14.43 -10.67
C SER A 248 11.88 -15.36 -11.42
N MET A 249 12.92 -14.79 -12.02
CA MET A 249 13.98 -15.51 -12.70
C MET A 249 15.18 -15.66 -11.74
N ASN A 250 15.51 -16.91 -11.40
CA ASN A 250 16.57 -17.28 -10.47
C ASN A 250 16.51 -16.57 -9.11
N GLN A 251 15.33 -16.08 -8.71
CA GLN A 251 15.12 -15.24 -7.50
C GLN A 251 16.02 -13.99 -7.46
N MET A 252 16.50 -13.54 -8.64
CA MET A 252 17.36 -12.36 -8.79
C MET A 252 16.68 -11.27 -9.60
N VAL A 253 15.99 -11.61 -10.67
CA VAL A 253 15.27 -10.67 -11.55
C VAL A 253 13.78 -10.91 -11.41
N PHE A 254 13.02 -9.85 -11.24
CA PHE A 254 11.57 -9.89 -11.06
C PHE A 254 10.93 -9.03 -12.13
N LEU A 255 10.02 -9.62 -12.91
CA LEU A 255 9.17 -8.91 -13.85
C LEU A 255 7.74 -8.94 -13.31
N ARG A 256 7.12 -7.77 -13.21
CA ARG A 256 5.80 -7.62 -12.59
C ARG A 256 4.85 -6.90 -13.52
N GLY A 257 3.59 -7.30 -13.45
CA GLY A 257 2.48 -6.64 -14.11
C GLY A 257 1.22 -6.76 -13.28
N GLY A 258 0.34 -5.78 -13.39
CA GLY A 258 -0.90 -5.77 -12.65
C GLY A 258 -2.02 -5.03 -13.37
N TYR A 259 -3.25 -5.31 -12.94
CA TYR A 259 -4.45 -4.68 -13.47
C TYR A 259 -5.44 -4.37 -12.34
N ASN A 260 -6.02 -3.18 -12.39
CA ASN A 260 -7.02 -2.68 -11.46
C ASN A 260 -8.39 -2.63 -12.15
N PHE A 261 -9.34 -3.43 -11.66
CA PHE A 261 -10.69 -3.57 -12.25
C PHE A 261 -11.68 -2.51 -11.78
N GLY A 262 -11.37 -1.77 -10.73
CA GLY A 262 -12.29 -0.81 -10.10
C GLY A 262 -11.92 0.65 -10.30
N HIS A 263 -10.89 0.94 -11.09
CA HIS A 263 -10.40 2.30 -11.30
C HIS A 263 -10.53 2.70 -12.78
N SER A 264 -11.19 3.82 -13.05
CA SER A 264 -11.38 4.31 -14.42
C SER A 264 -10.13 4.90 -15.06
N THR A 265 -9.17 5.34 -14.26
CA THR A 265 -7.95 6.03 -14.70
C THR A 265 -6.68 5.21 -14.51
N ALA A 266 -6.52 4.52 -13.39
CA ALA A 266 -5.32 3.72 -13.07
C ALA A 266 -5.60 2.24 -13.36
N THR A 267 -5.46 1.79 -14.60
CA THR A 267 -5.89 0.44 -15.02
C THR A 267 -4.77 -0.57 -15.01
N TRP A 268 -3.64 -0.30 -15.65
CA TRP A 268 -2.53 -1.25 -15.72
C TRP A 268 -1.23 -0.68 -15.15
N SER A 269 -0.38 -1.57 -14.73
CA SER A 269 0.91 -1.25 -14.14
C SER A 269 1.95 -2.29 -14.52
N THR A 270 3.22 -1.88 -14.52
CA THR A 270 4.35 -2.76 -14.78
C THR A 270 5.55 -2.35 -13.95
N GLY A 271 6.48 -3.28 -13.78
CA GLY A 271 7.72 -2.98 -13.06
C GLY A 271 8.73 -4.11 -13.13
N VAL A 272 9.94 -3.76 -12.72
CA VAL A 272 11.07 -4.66 -12.65
C VAL A 272 11.74 -4.57 -11.29
N GLY A 273 12.29 -5.69 -10.83
CA GLY A 273 13.05 -5.75 -9.58
C GLY A 273 14.35 -6.52 -9.78
N LEU A 274 15.38 -6.11 -9.06
CA LEU A 274 16.67 -6.80 -9.00
C LEU A 274 17.00 -7.10 -7.55
N LYS A 275 17.44 -8.33 -7.28
CA LYS A 275 17.89 -8.78 -5.98
C LYS A 275 19.31 -9.30 -6.08
N PHE A 276 20.21 -8.75 -5.29
CA PHE A 276 21.63 -9.05 -5.36
C PHE A 276 22.25 -9.00 -3.97
N LYS A 277 23.49 -9.47 -3.86
CA LYS A 277 24.28 -9.37 -2.63
C LYS A 277 25.38 -8.33 -2.80
N LEU A 278 25.48 -7.39 -1.88
CA LEU A 278 26.54 -6.41 -1.81
C LEU A 278 27.16 -6.44 -0.40
N ALA A 279 28.47 -6.58 -0.32
CA ALA A 279 29.22 -6.71 0.95
C ALA A 279 28.64 -7.79 1.90
N GLY A 280 28.22 -8.93 1.34
CA GLY A 280 27.63 -10.05 2.10
C GLY A 280 26.17 -9.87 2.53
N ARG A 281 25.58 -8.71 2.30
CA ARG A 281 24.19 -8.38 2.64
C ARG A 281 23.29 -8.46 1.42
N GLN A 282 22.05 -8.89 1.62
CA GLN A 282 21.08 -8.96 0.55
C GLN A 282 20.42 -7.59 0.36
N MET A 283 20.37 -7.15 -0.88
CA MET A 283 19.72 -5.91 -1.30
C MET A 283 18.75 -6.20 -2.44
N SER A 284 17.67 -5.43 -2.53
CA SER A 284 16.84 -5.37 -3.72
C SER A 284 16.57 -3.93 -4.12
N THR A 285 16.45 -3.71 -5.41
CA THR A 285 15.98 -2.45 -5.98
C THR A 285 14.84 -2.75 -6.93
N ASP A 286 13.82 -1.91 -6.87
CA ASP A 286 12.60 -2.08 -7.65
C ASP A 286 12.24 -0.77 -8.34
N TYR A 287 11.71 -0.88 -9.55
CA TYR A 287 11.16 0.21 -10.34
C TYR A 287 9.77 -0.15 -10.83
N SER A 288 8.86 0.80 -10.81
CA SER A 288 7.53 0.62 -11.39
C SER A 288 7.04 1.86 -12.11
N MET A 289 6.17 1.62 -13.07
CA MET A 289 5.43 2.63 -13.82
C MET A 289 3.95 2.27 -13.82
N ASN A 290 3.12 3.23 -13.49
CA ASN A 290 1.66 3.10 -13.50
C ASN A 290 1.08 4.13 -14.46
N ASP A 291 0.22 3.69 -15.34
CA ASP A 291 -0.52 4.55 -16.26
C ASP A 291 -1.82 5.02 -15.61
N PHE A 292 -2.01 6.33 -15.59
CA PHE A 292 -3.23 7.00 -15.11
C PHE A 292 -3.99 7.67 -16.25
N SER A 293 -3.86 7.15 -17.46
CA SER A 293 -4.54 7.63 -18.66
C SER A 293 -4.36 9.15 -18.89
N ALA A 294 -5.41 9.96 -18.85
CA ALA A 294 -5.36 11.40 -19.08
C ALA A 294 -4.49 12.18 -18.07
N LEU A 295 -4.21 11.62 -16.88
CA LEU A 295 -3.35 12.24 -15.87
C LEU A 295 -1.86 11.96 -16.10
N GLY A 296 -1.53 11.10 -17.08
CA GLY A 296 -0.16 10.70 -17.37
C GLY A 296 0.32 9.50 -16.54
N THR A 297 1.64 9.34 -16.43
CA THR A 297 2.25 8.21 -15.76
C THR A 297 2.93 8.62 -14.46
N THR A 298 2.93 7.73 -13.48
CA THR A 298 3.72 7.88 -12.25
C THR A 298 4.83 6.84 -12.23
N SER A 299 5.99 7.21 -11.68
CA SER A 299 7.14 6.33 -11.51
C SER A 299 7.52 6.19 -10.04
N ARG A 300 7.94 4.98 -9.66
CA ARG A 300 8.40 4.68 -8.31
C ARG A 300 9.74 3.98 -8.34
N TYR A 301 10.56 4.32 -7.38
CA TYR A 301 11.88 3.72 -7.14
C TYR A 301 11.95 3.24 -5.71
N GLY A 302 12.55 2.08 -5.48
CA GLY A 302 12.69 1.53 -4.14
C GLY A 302 13.99 0.76 -3.94
N ILE A 303 14.47 0.81 -2.71
CA ILE A 303 15.63 0.04 -2.25
C ILE A 303 15.25 -0.63 -0.94
N ASN A 304 15.49 -1.94 -0.87
CA ASN A 304 15.32 -2.73 0.34
C ASN A 304 16.65 -3.34 0.76
N LEU A 305 16.97 -3.24 2.04
CA LEU A 305 18.16 -3.78 2.67
C LEU A 305 17.77 -4.85 3.68
N HIS A 306 18.41 -6.02 3.58
CA HIS A 306 18.14 -7.18 4.45
C HIS A 306 19.40 -7.55 5.24
N PHE A 307 19.27 -7.62 6.58
CA PHE A 307 20.38 -7.91 7.52
C PHE A 307 20.11 -9.10 8.42
#